data_f4f192d28ec84c82e5132cbda94aa53a
#
_entry.id   f4f192d28ec84c82e5132cbda94aa53a
#
_cell.length_a   1.000
_cell.length_b   1.000
_cell.length_c   1.000
_cell.angle_alpha   90.00
_cell.angle_beta   90.00
_cell.angle_gamma   90.00
#
_symmetry.space_group_name_H-M   'P 1'
#
loop_
_entity.id
_entity.type
_entity.pdbx_description
1 polymer ?
#
loop_
_entity_poly.entity_id
_entity_poly.type
_entity_poly.pdbx_seq_one_letter_code
_entity_poly.pdbx_strand_id
1 'polypeptide(L)'
;MAPQGQSSSSRGGRSWLIVLVATVGSLLISLVAGTHVIFAVITIPLVISIAWSSPELLITIMPVWMVFLGFVRRFTPGGGNVTFSGDPVLIIGPVALIVLMLVTVNTRGAPPLSKLARVVLGFNIVAILEVANPKQGGLMAGVGGLLFVFVPTLAFWIGRRFGSVDVLWRVAWNVAILSLVAALYGLYQQFVQFPSWDLTWIESKGYTALNLGSGIVRAFSTFSSAQEYAVFLSVGLIVWSVLAAKSVRMPLPLHLAAMTVVALALFYESQRTSIFLSALALGVVMAARLRMRPITVAIFGVSAVVVLVVFAGAIGGGGGSAALQGPDSTAAVLANHQLSGITDPTGSGSSLPGHIKATRVGMFSAFKNPFGHGSGSTNLAASRYSTTSKTAGTEFDPGNMGIAFGIFGLIIYFLMLWRMTAMGYRLAIVRRDPLGLLVLGVIMATLLQWTNGNLYSVCWLLWFVVGAGDGLLSRQDAEVDLTLPSVETAPAFTWRKPGEPRRVARI
;
A
#
# COMPACT_ATOMS: atom_id res chain seq x y z
N MET A 1 -42.23 -9.57 21.40
CA MET A 1 -41.40 -9.14 20.25
C MET A 1 -40.35 -10.21 20.04
N ALA A 2 -40.50 -11.02 18.99
CA ALA A 2 -39.59 -12.10 18.66
C ALA A 2 -38.40 -11.55 17.86
N PRO A 3 -37.16 -12.04 18.05
CA PRO A 3 -35.99 -11.59 17.32
C PRO A 3 -36.03 -12.15 15.92
N GLN A 4 -36.14 -11.30 14.91
CA GLN A 4 -35.84 -11.62 13.53
C GLN A 4 -34.30 -11.71 13.37
N GLY A 5 -33.76 -12.87 13.63
CA GLY A 5 -32.37 -13.21 13.40
C GLY A 5 -32.28 -14.42 12.48
N GLN A 6 -31.41 -14.29 11.47
CA GLN A 6 -30.78 -15.39 10.74
C GLN A 6 -31.44 -15.84 9.42
N SER A 7 -31.00 -15.20 8.33
CA SER A 7 -30.87 -15.90 7.05
C SER A 7 -29.79 -15.31 6.13
N SER A 8 -28.72 -14.71 6.68
CA SER A 8 -27.64 -14.07 5.87
C SER A 8 -26.47 -15.00 5.47
N SER A 9 -26.32 -16.18 6.10
CA SER A 9 -25.14 -17.04 5.87
C SER A 9 -25.17 -17.85 4.57
N SER A 10 -26.36 -18.19 4.04
CA SER A 10 -26.44 -19.01 2.81
C SER A 10 -26.28 -18.20 1.50
N ARG A 11 -26.54 -16.90 1.53
CA ARG A 11 -26.34 -16.02 0.35
C ARG A 11 -24.86 -15.74 0.05
N GLY A 12 -24.03 -15.64 1.07
CA GLY A 12 -22.58 -15.38 0.89
C GLY A 12 -21.85 -16.51 0.16
N GLY A 13 -22.12 -17.77 0.48
CA GLY A 13 -21.46 -18.92 -0.13
C GLY A 13 -21.74 -19.08 -1.63
N ARG A 14 -22.97 -18.82 -2.07
CA ARG A 14 -23.33 -18.88 -3.50
C ARG A 14 -22.68 -17.77 -4.33
N SER A 15 -22.57 -16.57 -3.77
CA SER A 15 -21.93 -15.44 -4.45
C SER A 15 -20.44 -15.68 -4.71
N TRP A 16 -19.71 -16.25 -3.75
CA TRP A 16 -18.31 -16.61 -3.93
C TRP A 16 -18.09 -17.64 -5.04
N LEU A 17 -18.92 -18.66 -5.10
CA LEU A 17 -18.84 -19.70 -6.13
C LEU A 17 -19.06 -19.11 -7.54
N ILE A 18 -20.06 -18.25 -7.70
CA ILE A 18 -20.32 -17.56 -8.97
C ILE A 18 -19.12 -16.72 -9.40
N VAL A 19 -18.55 -15.93 -8.49
CA VAL A 19 -17.36 -15.11 -8.76
C VAL A 19 -16.19 -16.00 -9.18
N LEU A 20 -15.92 -17.06 -8.43
CA LEU A 20 -14.82 -17.98 -8.73
C LEU A 20 -15.02 -18.64 -10.10
N VAL A 21 -16.20 -19.20 -10.38
CA VAL A 21 -16.51 -19.87 -11.65
C VAL A 21 -16.43 -18.89 -12.82
N ALA A 22 -17.00 -17.69 -12.68
CA ALA A 22 -16.94 -16.67 -13.73
C ALA A 22 -15.50 -16.19 -13.99
N THR A 23 -14.70 -15.98 -12.95
CA THR A 23 -13.31 -15.54 -13.08
C THR A 23 -12.43 -16.64 -13.69
N VAL A 24 -12.53 -17.87 -13.20
CA VAL A 24 -11.78 -19.02 -13.74
C VAL A 24 -12.23 -19.33 -15.17
N GLY A 25 -13.54 -19.34 -15.43
CA GLY A 25 -14.09 -19.57 -16.76
C GLY A 25 -13.63 -18.50 -17.76
N SER A 26 -13.66 -17.21 -17.39
CA SER A 26 -13.17 -16.14 -18.26
C SER A 26 -11.67 -16.21 -18.50
N LEU A 27 -10.89 -16.62 -17.50
CA LEU A 27 -9.46 -16.86 -17.66
C LEU A 27 -9.18 -18.00 -18.64
N LEU A 28 -9.87 -19.13 -18.49
CA LEU A 28 -9.73 -20.29 -19.40
C LEU A 28 -10.13 -19.92 -20.84
N ILE A 29 -11.22 -19.20 -21.04
CA ILE A 29 -11.64 -18.73 -22.37
C ILE A 29 -10.58 -17.77 -22.95
N SER A 30 -10.03 -16.87 -22.13
CA SER A 30 -8.97 -15.95 -22.55
C SER A 30 -7.69 -16.67 -22.94
N LEU A 31 -7.33 -17.75 -22.23
CA LEU A 31 -6.20 -18.62 -22.55
C LEU A 31 -6.38 -19.30 -23.92
N VAL A 32 -7.57 -19.83 -24.18
CA VAL A 32 -7.89 -20.50 -25.46
C VAL A 32 -7.95 -19.50 -26.62
N ALA A 33 -8.54 -18.33 -26.41
CA ALA A 33 -8.68 -17.30 -27.42
C ALA A 33 -7.40 -16.46 -27.63
N GLY A 34 -6.40 -16.60 -26.78
CA GLY A 34 -5.15 -15.87 -26.86
C GLY A 34 -5.26 -14.35 -26.69
N THR A 35 -6.30 -13.86 -26.00
CA THR A 35 -6.59 -12.43 -25.88
C THR A 35 -7.06 -12.00 -24.49
N HIS A 36 -6.45 -10.98 -23.91
CA HIS A 36 -6.85 -10.35 -22.67
C HIS A 36 -8.18 -9.59 -22.76
N VAL A 37 -8.63 -9.26 -23.97
CA VAL A 37 -9.87 -8.51 -24.19
C VAL A 37 -11.08 -9.30 -23.66
N ILE A 38 -11.16 -10.60 -23.99
CA ILE A 38 -12.27 -11.45 -23.53
C ILE A 38 -12.31 -11.51 -22.00
N PHE A 39 -11.16 -11.66 -21.36
CA PHE A 39 -11.08 -11.66 -19.90
C PHE A 39 -11.61 -10.35 -19.31
N ALA A 40 -11.18 -9.21 -19.85
CA ALA A 40 -11.63 -7.90 -19.39
C ALA A 40 -13.13 -7.68 -19.64
N VAL A 41 -13.65 -8.06 -20.82
CA VAL A 41 -15.07 -7.90 -21.19
C VAL A 41 -15.98 -8.68 -20.27
N ILE A 42 -15.56 -9.86 -19.80
CA ILE A 42 -16.36 -10.67 -18.85
C ILE A 42 -16.16 -10.15 -17.41
N THR A 43 -14.94 -9.84 -17.02
CA THR A 43 -14.61 -9.49 -15.63
C THR A 43 -15.11 -8.10 -15.23
N ILE A 44 -15.08 -7.11 -16.13
CA ILE A 44 -15.56 -5.76 -15.82
C ILE A 44 -17.03 -5.71 -15.41
N PRO A 45 -17.99 -6.26 -16.18
CA PRO A 45 -19.40 -6.31 -15.76
C PRO A 45 -19.62 -7.07 -14.45
N LEU A 46 -18.84 -8.16 -14.23
CA LEU A 46 -18.89 -8.91 -12.98
C LEU A 46 -18.45 -8.05 -11.79
N VAL A 47 -17.34 -7.33 -11.92
CA VAL A 47 -16.83 -6.40 -10.92
C VAL A 47 -17.84 -5.30 -10.62
N ILE A 48 -18.47 -4.72 -11.64
CA ILE A 48 -19.51 -3.70 -11.48
C ILE A 48 -20.71 -4.27 -10.71
N SER A 49 -21.17 -5.46 -11.09
CA SER A 49 -22.29 -6.14 -10.42
C SER A 49 -22.00 -6.43 -8.94
N ILE A 50 -20.80 -6.93 -8.63
CA ILE A 50 -20.39 -7.22 -7.25
C ILE A 50 -20.23 -5.92 -6.45
N ALA A 51 -19.64 -4.88 -7.03
CA ALA A 51 -19.48 -3.59 -6.36
C ALA A 51 -20.84 -3.02 -5.91
N TRP A 52 -21.87 -3.16 -6.75
CA TRP A 52 -23.19 -2.64 -6.47
C TRP A 52 -23.99 -3.50 -5.49
N SER A 53 -23.91 -4.82 -5.61
CA SER A 53 -24.65 -5.76 -4.75
C SER A 53 -23.99 -6.05 -3.41
N SER A 54 -22.65 -6.09 -3.37
CA SER A 54 -21.88 -6.52 -2.20
C SER A 54 -20.50 -5.84 -2.16
N PRO A 55 -20.42 -4.53 -1.89
CA PRO A 55 -19.17 -3.77 -1.93
C PRO A 55 -18.10 -4.34 -0.99
N GLU A 56 -18.49 -4.82 0.19
CA GLU A 56 -17.56 -5.44 1.15
C GLU A 56 -16.94 -6.75 0.61
N LEU A 57 -17.70 -7.52 -0.18
CA LEU A 57 -17.18 -8.71 -0.82
C LEU A 57 -16.12 -8.34 -1.85
N LEU A 58 -16.39 -7.36 -2.72
CA LEU A 58 -15.40 -6.90 -3.71
C LEU A 58 -14.14 -6.39 -3.03
N ILE A 59 -14.25 -5.57 -1.98
CA ILE A 59 -13.12 -5.09 -1.19
C ILE A 59 -12.29 -6.25 -0.63
N THR A 60 -12.96 -7.29 -0.15
CA THR A 60 -12.29 -8.47 0.42
C THR A 60 -11.56 -9.31 -0.65
N ILE A 61 -12.09 -9.37 -1.87
CA ILE A 61 -11.49 -10.11 -3.01
C ILE A 61 -10.38 -9.30 -3.70
N MET A 62 -10.44 -7.99 -3.64
CA MET A 62 -9.52 -7.11 -4.36
C MET A 62 -8.03 -7.42 -4.12
N PRO A 63 -7.56 -7.79 -2.90
CA PRO A 63 -6.17 -8.22 -2.70
C PRO A 63 -5.77 -9.39 -3.59
N VAL A 64 -6.67 -10.37 -3.79
CA VAL A 64 -6.39 -11.54 -4.65
C VAL A 64 -6.15 -11.07 -6.09
N TRP A 65 -7.08 -10.25 -6.61
CA TRP A 65 -6.94 -9.70 -7.97
C TRP A 65 -5.63 -8.93 -8.14
N MET A 66 -5.33 -8.02 -7.22
CA MET A 66 -4.16 -7.16 -7.35
C MET A 66 -2.84 -7.92 -7.24
N VAL A 67 -2.76 -8.95 -6.38
CA VAL A 67 -1.58 -9.80 -6.24
C VAL A 67 -1.34 -10.64 -7.50
N PHE A 68 -2.40 -11.19 -8.10
CA PHE A 68 -2.28 -12.04 -9.28
C PHE A 68 -2.37 -11.28 -10.62
N LEU A 69 -2.56 -9.96 -10.61
CA LEU A 69 -2.66 -9.15 -11.82
C LEU A 69 -1.45 -9.36 -12.75
N GLY A 70 -0.24 -9.28 -12.23
CA GLY A 70 0.98 -9.50 -13.00
C GLY A 70 1.08 -10.92 -13.55
N PHE A 71 0.69 -11.91 -12.76
CA PHE A 71 0.68 -13.32 -13.16
C PHE A 71 -0.31 -13.58 -14.30
N VAL A 72 -1.56 -13.10 -14.18
CA VAL A 72 -2.58 -13.23 -15.23
C VAL A 72 -2.09 -12.64 -16.55
N ARG A 73 -1.43 -11.49 -16.50
CA ARG A 73 -0.87 -10.82 -17.70
C ARG A 73 0.22 -11.62 -18.38
N ARG A 74 1.02 -12.37 -17.64
CA ARG A 74 2.13 -13.20 -18.18
C ARG A 74 1.68 -14.56 -18.67
N PHE A 75 0.72 -15.13 -17.96
CA PHE A 75 0.30 -16.52 -18.19
C PHE A 75 -0.54 -16.70 -19.44
N THR A 76 -1.16 -15.65 -19.95
CA THR A 76 -2.01 -15.73 -21.16
C THR A 76 -1.16 -15.83 -22.43
N PRO A 77 -1.46 -16.76 -23.36
CA PRO A 77 -0.79 -16.86 -24.65
C PRO A 77 -0.87 -15.53 -25.41
N GLY A 78 0.24 -15.07 -25.95
CA GLY A 78 0.34 -13.75 -26.57
C GLY A 78 0.70 -12.63 -25.60
N GLY A 79 0.81 -12.90 -24.30
CA GLY A 79 1.22 -11.91 -23.28
C GLY A 79 2.60 -11.30 -23.52
N GLY A 80 3.51 -12.01 -24.21
CA GLY A 80 4.81 -11.47 -24.63
C GLY A 80 4.72 -10.38 -25.71
N ASN A 81 3.61 -10.32 -26.44
CA ASN A 81 3.34 -9.30 -27.47
C ASN A 81 2.37 -8.21 -27.01
N VAL A 82 1.84 -8.30 -25.79
CA VAL A 82 0.99 -7.25 -25.25
C VAL A 82 1.87 -6.05 -24.93
N THR A 83 1.77 -5.05 -25.79
CA THR A 83 2.40 -3.76 -25.51
C THR A 83 1.80 -3.22 -24.21
N PHE A 84 2.63 -2.81 -23.29
CA PHE A 84 2.25 -2.28 -21.97
C PHE A 84 1.15 -1.19 -22.05
N SER A 85 1.01 -0.55 -23.20
CA SER A 85 0.08 0.55 -23.44
C SER A 85 -1.36 0.12 -23.74
N GLY A 86 -1.61 -1.15 -24.07
CA GLY A 86 -2.91 -1.59 -24.56
C GLY A 86 -3.55 -2.75 -23.76
N ASP A 87 -2.96 -3.19 -22.65
CA ASP A 87 -3.46 -4.34 -21.89
C ASP A 87 -4.76 -4.01 -21.15
N PRO A 88 -5.93 -4.51 -21.60
CA PRO A 88 -7.22 -4.20 -21.00
C PRO A 88 -7.39 -4.76 -19.58
N VAL A 89 -6.58 -5.74 -19.19
CA VAL A 89 -6.58 -6.32 -17.85
C VAL A 89 -6.17 -5.30 -16.79
N LEU A 90 -5.33 -4.32 -17.15
CA LEU A 90 -4.94 -3.23 -16.26
C LEU A 90 -6.10 -2.30 -15.88
N ILE A 91 -7.16 -2.24 -16.67
CA ILE A 91 -8.28 -1.32 -16.42
C ILE A 91 -9.23 -1.89 -15.34
N ILE A 92 -9.22 -3.20 -15.10
CA ILE A 92 -10.14 -3.85 -14.14
C ILE A 92 -10.01 -3.26 -12.73
N GLY A 93 -8.79 -3.06 -12.23
CA GLY A 93 -8.55 -2.45 -10.92
C GLY A 93 -9.08 -1.02 -10.79
N PRO A 94 -8.72 -0.09 -11.69
CA PRO A 94 -9.32 1.25 -11.73
C PRO A 94 -10.84 1.26 -11.81
N VAL A 95 -11.44 0.43 -12.66
CA VAL A 95 -12.91 0.32 -12.76
C VAL A 95 -13.51 -0.13 -11.43
N ALA A 96 -12.91 -1.12 -10.77
CA ALA A 96 -13.36 -1.57 -9.45
C ALA A 96 -13.35 -0.42 -8.43
N LEU A 97 -12.27 0.35 -8.36
CA LEU A 97 -12.15 1.49 -7.44
C LEU A 97 -13.12 2.63 -7.77
N ILE A 98 -13.30 2.95 -9.05
CA ILE A 98 -14.23 4.00 -9.48
C ILE A 98 -15.67 3.60 -9.14
N VAL A 99 -16.08 2.36 -9.45
CA VAL A 99 -17.45 1.90 -9.16
C VAL A 99 -17.69 1.80 -7.65
N LEU A 100 -16.73 1.27 -6.87
CA LEU A 100 -16.81 1.29 -5.41
C LEU A 100 -16.92 2.73 -4.87
N MET A 101 -16.23 3.68 -5.47
CA MET A 101 -16.36 5.10 -5.09
C MET A 101 -17.75 5.65 -5.39
N LEU A 102 -18.33 5.33 -6.55
CA LEU A 102 -19.71 5.71 -6.89
C LEU A 102 -20.71 5.13 -5.89
N VAL A 103 -20.54 3.86 -5.49
CA VAL A 103 -21.35 3.22 -4.44
C VAL A 103 -21.14 3.94 -3.10
N THR A 104 -19.90 4.33 -2.77
CA THR A 104 -19.55 5.06 -1.55
C THR A 104 -20.31 6.38 -1.44
N VAL A 105 -20.34 7.17 -2.54
CA VAL A 105 -21.03 8.47 -2.58
C VAL A 105 -22.54 8.30 -2.43
N ASN A 106 -23.12 7.27 -3.04
CA ASN A 106 -24.56 7.02 -3.00
C ASN A 106 -25.05 6.41 -1.67
N THR A 107 -24.14 5.96 -0.81
CA THR A 107 -24.51 5.31 0.44
C THR A 107 -24.56 6.32 1.59
N ARG A 108 -25.68 6.36 2.34
CA ARG A 108 -25.84 7.24 3.50
C ARG A 108 -24.98 6.80 4.69
N GLY A 109 -24.64 7.73 5.60
CA GLY A 109 -23.89 7.45 6.84
C GLY A 109 -22.38 7.44 6.66
N ALA A 110 -21.85 8.31 5.79
CA ALA A 110 -20.40 8.57 5.75
C ALA A 110 -19.93 9.19 7.06
N PRO A 111 -18.75 8.80 7.59
CA PRO A 111 -18.20 9.42 8.78
C PRO A 111 -17.87 10.89 8.53
N PRO A 112 -17.91 11.77 9.57
CA PRO A 112 -17.60 13.18 9.43
C PRO A 112 -16.19 13.40 8.87
N LEU A 113 -15.99 14.48 8.11
CA LEU A 113 -14.70 14.78 7.48
C LEU A 113 -13.63 15.10 8.53
N SER A 114 -12.70 14.19 8.69
CA SER A 114 -11.52 14.35 9.55
C SER A 114 -10.53 15.39 8.99
N LYS A 115 -9.54 15.77 9.79
CA LYS A 115 -8.43 16.63 9.33
C LYS A 115 -7.63 15.92 8.22
N LEU A 116 -7.42 14.60 8.30
CA LEU A 116 -6.74 13.82 7.26
C LEU A 116 -7.58 13.78 5.98
N ALA A 117 -8.89 13.50 6.08
CA ALA A 117 -9.78 13.45 4.92
C ALA A 117 -9.80 14.77 4.13
N ARG A 118 -9.73 15.91 4.80
CA ARG A 118 -9.63 17.24 4.14
C ARG A 118 -8.30 17.40 3.39
N VAL A 119 -7.20 16.90 3.93
CA VAL A 119 -5.89 16.96 3.26
C VAL A 119 -5.87 16.03 2.03
N VAL A 120 -6.41 14.80 2.15
CA VAL A 120 -6.55 13.88 1.01
C VAL A 120 -7.45 14.46 -0.08
N LEU A 121 -8.55 15.13 0.30
CA LEU A 121 -9.39 15.83 -0.67
C LEU A 121 -8.62 16.94 -1.39
N GLY A 122 -7.87 17.75 -0.66
CA GLY A 122 -7.01 18.78 -1.24
C GLY A 122 -5.99 18.21 -2.21
N PHE A 123 -5.35 17.08 -1.86
CA PHE A 123 -4.44 16.36 -2.74
C PHE A 123 -5.15 15.89 -4.03
N ASN A 124 -6.34 15.32 -3.91
CA ASN A 124 -7.12 14.86 -5.06
C ASN A 124 -7.50 16.00 -5.99
N ILE A 125 -7.87 17.17 -5.44
CA ILE A 125 -8.17 18.38 -6.23
C ILE A 125 -6.92 18.83 -7.00
N VAL A 126 -5.76 18.92 -6.34
CA VAL A 126 -4.49 19.30 -6.99
C VAL A 126 -4.14 18.29 -8.09
N ALA A 127 -4.26 16.97 -7.83
CA ALA A 127 -3.98 15.95 -8.83
C ALA A 127 -4.85 16.07 -10.08
N ILE A 128 -6.14 16.42 -9.92
CA ILE A 128 -7.08 16.65 -11.04
C ILE A 128 -6.72 17.94 -11.80
N LEU A 129 -6.43 19.03 -11.09
CA LEU A 129 -6.05 20.28 -11.74
C LEU A 129 -4.75 20.15 -12.56
N GLU A 130 -3.81 19.38 -12.07
CA GLU A 130 -2.52 19.12 -12.73
C GLU A 130 -2.63 18.24 -13.99
N VAL A 131 -3.81 17.68 -14.29
CA VAL A 131 -4.08 17.03 -15.59
C VAL A 131 -3.96 18.04 -16.74
N ALA A 132 -4.32 19.29 -16.52
CA ALA A 132 -4.26 20.35 -17.51
C ALA A 132 -2.87 21.01 -17.62
N ASN A 133 -1.86 20.58 -16.86
CA ASN A 133 -0.54 21.18 -16.87
C ASN A 133 0.16 20.93 -18.24
N PRO A 134 0.50 22.00 -19.00
CA PRO A 134 1.06 21.85 -20.35
C PRO A 134 2.46 21.23 -20.37
N LYS A 135 3.21 21.32 -19.25
CA LYS A 135 4.59 20.82 -19.18
C LYS A 135 4.72 19.30 -19.25
N GLN A 136 3.63 18.56 -19.03
CA GLN A 136 3.65 17.09 -19.12
C GLN A 136 3.59 16.53 -20.55
N GLY A 137 3.49 17.40 -21.56
CA GLY A 137 3.53 17.00 -22.96
C GLY A 137 2.22 16.46 -23.53
N GLY A 138 1.07 16.86 -22.95
CA GLY A 138 -0.25 16.57 -23.50
C GLY A 138 -1.26 16.13 -22.45
N LEU A 139 -2.54 16.34 -22.76
CA LEU A 139 -3.66 16.01 -21.87
C LEU A 139 -3.74 14.50 -21.56
N MET A 140 -3.42 13.65 -22.55
CA MET A 140 -3.43 12.19 -22.38
C MET A 140 -2.39 11.71 -21.37
N ALA A 141 -1.24 12.38 -21.26
CA ALA A 141 -0.26 12.10 -20.23
C ALA A 141 -0.83 12.41 -18.84
N GLY A 142 -1.55 13.53 -18.69
CA GLY A 142 -2.21 13.90 -17.43
C GLY A 142 -3.32 12.94 -17.04
N VAL A 143 -4.21 12.59 -17.97
CA VAL A 143 -5.29 11.61 -17.73
C VAL A 143 -4.71 10.24 -17.38
N GLY A 144 -3.67 9.79 -18.11
CA GLY A 144 -2.94 8.58 -17.79
C GLY A 144 -2.29 8.64 -16.40
N GLY A 145 -1.79 9.81 -16.00
CA GLY A 145 -1.23 10.05 -14.67
C GLY A 145 -2.22 9.87 -13.53
N LEU A 146 -3.49 10.23 -13.73
CA LEU A 146 -4.54 10.03 -12.72
C LEU A 146 -4.73 8.55 -12.35
N LEU A 147 -4.52 7.62 -13.29
CA LEU A 147 -4.61 6.18 -12.99
C LEU A 147 -3.60 5.74 -11.93
N PHE A 148 -2.47 6.44 -11.83
CA PHE A 148 -1.40 6.10 -10.89
C PHE A 148 -1.44 6.91 -9.60
N VAL A 149 -1.94 8.15 -9.65
CA VAL A 149 -1.90 9.08 -8.51
C VAL A 149 -3.26 9.22 -7.85
N PHE A 150 -4.31 9.50 -8.63
CA PHE A 150 -5.66 9.79 -8.11
C PHE A 150 -6.48 8.51 -7.85
N VAL A 151 -6.53 7.59 -8.80
CA VAL A 151 -7.40 6.40 -8.69
C VAL A 151 -7.08 5.55 -7.45
N PRO A 152 -5.81 5.29 -7.09
CA PRO A 152 -5.52 4.57 -5.85
C PRO A 152 -6.04 5.28 -4.59
N THR A 153 -6.06 6.63 -4.58
CA THR A 153 -6.55 7.39 -3.42
C THR A 153 -8.05 7.25 -3.20
N LEU A 154 -8.81 6.82 -4.20
CA LEU A 154 -10.24 6.51 -4.05
C LEU A 154 -10.44 5.42 -2.98
N ALA A 155 -9.48 4.50 -2.84
CA ALA A 155 -9.51 3.47 -1.81
C ALA A 155 -9.50 4.05 -0.38
N PHE A 156 -8.98 5.25 -0.17
CA PHE A 156 -9.09 5.95 1.11
C PHE A 156 -10.57 6.24 1.47
N TRP A 157 -11.34 6.77 0.54
CA TRP A 157 -12.76 7.08 0.74
C TRP A 157 -13.60 5.82 0.91
N ILE A 158 -13.30 4.79 0.12
CA ILE A 158 -13.91 3.46 0.22
C ILE A 158 -13.60 2.87 1.60
N GLY A 159 -12.35 2.94 2.07
CA GLY A 159 -11.94 2.49 3.40
C GLY A 159 -12.65 3.22 4.52
N ARG A 160 -12.79 4.55 4.44
CA ARG A 160 -13.55 5.34 5.41
C ARG A 160 -15.01 4.87 5.55
N ARG A 161 -15.61 4.46 4.46
CA ARG A 161 -17.01 4.06 4.40
C ARG A 161 -17.23 2.60 4.80
N PHE A 162 -16.52 1.69 4.16
CA PHE A 162 -16.72 0.24 4.26
C PHE A 162 -15.69 -0.47 5.15
N GLY A 163 -14.65 0.22 5.59
CA GLY A 163 -13.61 -0.33 6.45
C GLY A 163 -14.10 -0.55 7.87
N SER A 164 -15.05 -1.48 8.06
CA SER A 164 -15.42 -1.98 9.39
C SER A 164 -14.30 -2.86 9.96
N VAL A 165 -14.37 -3.12 11.27
CA VAL A 165 -13.43 -4.02 11.97
C VAL A 165 -13.36 -5.38 11.29
N ASP A 166 -14.51 -5.95 10.93
CA ASP A 166 -14.59 -7.27 10.30
C ASP A 166 -14.04 -7.29 8.88
N VAL A 167 -14.32 -6.24 8.08
CA VAL A 167 -13.76 -6.11 6.73
C VAL A 167 -12.24 -5.99 6.78
N LEU A 168 -11.71 -5.17 7.69
CA LEU A 168 -10.26 -5.02 7.86
C LEU A 168 -9.58 -6.33 8.24
N TRP A 169 -10.16 -7.12 9.16
CA TRP A 169 -9.59 -8.42 9.50
C TRP A 169 -9.69 -9.44 8.36
N ARG A 170 -10.77 -9.43 7.58
CA ARG A 170 -10.87 -10.27 6.37
C ARG A 170 -9.81 -9.90 5.34
N VAL A 171 -9.63 -8.60 5.06
CA VAL A 171 -8.58 -8.11 4.17
C VAL A 171 -7.20 -8.46 4.71
N ALA A 172 -6.95 -8.26 6.02
CA ALA A 172 -5.66 -8.61 6.65
C ALA A 172 -5.34 -10.10 6.51
N TRP A 173 -6.31 -11.00 6.74
CA TRP A 173 -6.12 -12.44 6.54
C TRP A 173 -5.81 -12.79 5.08
N ASN A 174 -6.51 -12.19 4.13
CA ASN A 174 -6.23 -12.40 2.72
C ASN A 174 -4.82 -11.92 2.36
N VAL A 175 -4.41 -10.74 2.84
CA VAL A 175 -3.05 -10.22 2.64
C VAL A 175 -2.01 -11.15 3.27
N ALA A 176 -2.25 -11.68 4.47
CA ALA A 176 -1.35 -12.62 5.13
C ALA A 176 -1.15 -13.89 4.28
N ILE A 177 -2.24 -14.54 3.88
CA ILE A 177 -2.19 -15.76 3.06
C ILE A 177 -1.52 -15.48 1.71
N LEU A 178 -1.93 -14.40 1.04
CA LEU A 178 -1.38 -14.03 -0.26
C LEU A 178 0.10 -13.64 -0.19
N SER A 179 0.55 -13.03 0.91
CA SER A 179 1.98 -12.73 1.09
C SER A 179 2.81 -14.00 1.22
N LEU A 180 2.28 -15.04 1.87
CA LEU A 180 2.93 -16.33 1.97
C LEU A 180 2.99 -17.02 0.59
N VAL A 181 1.89 -17.04 -0.16
CA VAL A 181 1.84 -17.60 -1.53
C VAL A 181 2.82 -16.86 -2.44
N ALA A 182 2.82 -15.53 -2.40
CA ALA A 182 3.75 -14.73 -3.18
C ALA A 182 5.20 -14.95 -2.76
N ALA A 183 5.48 -15.10 -1.45
CA ALA A 183 6.82 -15.39 -0.94
C ALA A 183 7.33 -16.74 -1.45
N LEU A 184 6.51 -17.78 -1.38
CA LEU A 184 6.88 -19.13 -1.86
C LEU A 184 7.17 -19.12 -3.37
N TYR A 185 6.34 -18.45 -4.17
CA TYR A 185 6.58 -18.37 -5.62
C TYR A 185 7.81 -17.51 -5.95
N GLY A 186 8.05 -16.42 -5.23
CA GLY A 186 9.27 -15.63 -5.42
C GLY A 186 10.54 -16.38 -5.02
N LEU A 187 10.50 -17.18 -3.95
CA LEU A 187 11.61 -18.06 -3.58
C LEU A 187 11.82 -19.16 -4.63
N TYR A 188 10.75 -19.73 -5.20
CA TYR A 188 10.85 -20.65 -6.33
C TYR A 188 11.56 -20.01 -7.53
N GLN A 189 11.16 -18.78 -7.94
CA GLN A 189 11.84 -18.03 -9.01
C GLN A 189 13.33 -17.83 -8.71
N GLN A 190 13.69 -17.62 -7.45
CA GLN A 190 15.04 -17.28 -7.04
C GLN A 190 15.97 -18.52 -6.92
N PHE A 191 15.45 -19.64 -6.38
CA PHE A 191 16.26 -20.81 -6.04
C PHE A 191 16.13 -21.98 -7.02
N VAL A 192 15.03 -22.03 -7.78
CA VAL A 192 14.83 -23.09 -8.77
C VAL A 192 15.09 -22.54 -10.17
N GLN A 193 14.15 -21.79 -10.71
CA GLN A 193 14.30 -21.05 -11.99
C GLN A 193 13.04 -20.22 -12.27
N PHE A 194 13.15 -19.26 -13.19
CA PHE A 194 11.99 -18.60 -13.77
C PHE A 194 11.29 -19.51 -14.77
N PRO A 195 9.98 -19.78 -14.64
CA PRO A 195 9.20 -20.47 -15.67
C PRO A 195 9.21 -19.73 -17.01
N SER A 196 8.89 -20.43 -18.09
CA SER A 196 8.95 -19.89 -19.45
C SER A 196 8.12 -18.61 -19.65
N TRP A 197 6.94 -18.53 -19.03
CA TRP A 197 6.08 -17.32 -19.08
C TRP A 197 6.71 -16.13 -18.35
N ASP A 198 7.48 -16.35 -17.29
CA ASP A 198 8.23 -15.30 -16.60
C ASP A 198 9.45 -14.87 -17.40
N LEU A 199 10.16 -15.81 -18.03
CA LEU A 199 11.27 -15.49 -18.95
C LEU A 199 10.80 -14.64 -20.11
N THR A 200 9.70 -15.01 -20.77
CA THR A 200 9.09 -14.21 -21.84
C THR A 200 8.73 -12.79 -21.37
N TRP A 201 8.25 -12.65 -20.13
CA TRP A 201 7.96 -11.35 -19.55
C TRP A 201 9.23 -10.52 -19.30
N ILE A 202 10.30 -11.13 -18.80
CA ILE A 202 11.60 -10.50 -18.56
C ILE A 202 12.20 -9.98 -19.88
N GLU A 203 12.11 -10.77 -20.94
CA GLU A 203 12.60 -10.42 -22.29
C GLU A 203 11.75 -9.36 -22.96
N SER A 204 10.47 -9.23 -22.55
CA SER A 204 9.59 -8.21 -23.08
C SER A 204 10.09 -6.80 -22.75
N LYS A 205 10.05 -5.87 -23.70
CA LYS A 205 10.54 -4.47 -23.56
C LYS A 205 9.80 -3.65 -22.49
N GLY A 206 8.84 -4.21 -21.80
CA GLY A 206 8.04 -3.51 -20.82
C GLY A 206 8.42 -3.77 -19.38
N TYR A 207 9.27 -4.76 -19.12
CA TYR A 207 9.67 -5.11 -17.77
C TYR A 207 11.03 -4.48 -17.42
N THR A 208 11.03 -3.61 -16.43
CA THR A 208 12.26 -3.12 -15.80
C THR A 208 12.71 -4.08 -14.71
N ALA A 209 13.12 -5.29 -15.09
CA ALA A 209 13.88 -6.13 -14.20
C ALA A 209 15.19 -5.44 -13.89
N LEU A 210 15.51 -5.25 -12.62
CA LEU A 210 16.84 -4.80 -12.24
C LEU A 210 17.83 -5.91 -12.60
N ASN A 211 18.47 -5.75 -13.74
CA ASN A 211 19.63 -6.51 -14.10
C ASN A 211 20.79 -5.97 -13.24
N LEU A 212 21.28 -6.78 -12.31
CA LEU A 212 22.39 -6.42 -11.43
C LEU A 212 23.76 -6.42 -12.16
N GLY A 213 23.75 -6.22 -13.48
CA GLY A 213 24.98 -6.18 -14.29
C GLY A 213 25.58 -7.54 -14.64
N SER A 214 25.14 -8.60 -14.02
CA SER A 214 25.61 -10.00 -14.21
C SER A 214 24.58 -10.89 -14.90
N GLY A 215 23.51 -10.32 -15.47
CA GLY A 215 22.39 -11.08 -16.04
C GLY A 215 21.40 -11.62 -14.98
N ILE A 216 21.60 -11.30 -13.72
CA ILE A 216 20.77 -11.77 -12.62
C ILE A 216 19.53 -10.90 -12.50
N VAL A 217 18.35 -11.52 -12.56
CA VAL A 217 17.05 -10.89 -12.43
C VAL A 217 16.55 -11.10 -11.01
N ARG A 218 16.05 -10.03 -10.40
CA ARG A 218 15.37 -10.09 -9.09
C ARG A 218 14.00 -10.77 -9.23
N ALA A 219 13.64 -11.58 -8.23
CA ALA A 219 12.33 -12.19 -8.16
C ALA A 219 11.23 -11.09 -8.07
N PHE A 220 10.14 -11.31 -8.77
CA PHE A 220 8.98 -10.42 -8.77
C PHE A 220 7.68 -11.17 -8.49
N SER A 221 7.77 -12.47 -8.26
CA SER A 221 6.67 -13.35 -7.90
C SER A 221 5.46 -13.20 -8.83
N THR A 222 4.27 -13.06 -8.30
CA THR A 222 3.01 -12.86 -9.04
C THR A 222 2.79 -11.41 -9.51
N PHE A 223 3.67 -10.48 -9.13
CA PHE A 223 3.54 -9.06 -9.43
C PHE A 223 4.11 -8.67 -10.79
N SER A 224 3.85 -7.45 -11.20
CA SER A 224 4.40 -6.89 -12.45
C SER A 224 5.82 -6.36 -12.29
N SER A 225 6.28 -6.12 -11.07
CA SER A 225 7.62 -5.64 -10.76
C SER A 225 8.15 -6.16 -9.42
N ALA A 226 9.47 -6.21 -9.29
CA ALA A 226 10.15 -6.57 -8.06
C ALA A 226 9.81 -5.60 -6.91
N GLN A 227 9.67 -4.31 -7.19
CA GLN A 227 9.31 -3.30 -6.20
C GLN A 227 7.90 -3.51 -5.62
N GLU A 228 6.90 -3.82 -6.45
CA GLU A 228 5.56 -4.14 -5.96
C GLU A 228 5.58 -5.36 -5.04
N TYR A 229 6.34 -6.38 -5.44
CA TYR A 229 6.51 -7.59 -4.66
C TYR A 229 7.14 -7.31 -3.29
N ALA A 230 8.25 -6.56 -3.23
CA ALA A 230 8.91 -6.20 -1.99
C ALA A 230 8.03 -5.41 -1.03
N VAL A 231 7.31 -4.40 -1.54
CA VAL A 231 6.39 -3.60 -0.71
C VAL A 231 5.23 -4.45 -0.20
N PHE A 232 4.70 -5.35 -1.04
CA PHE A 232 3.64 -6.27 -0.61
C PHE A 232 4.12 -7.25 0.47
N LEU A 233 5.33 -7.81 0.35
CA LEU A 233 5.94 -8.64 1.39
C LEU A 233 6.13 -7.88 2.69
N SER A 234 6.54 -6.61 2.63
CA SER A 234 6.69 -5.74 3.80
C SER A 234 5.35 -5.57 4.52
N VAL A 235 4.28 -5.29 3.78
CA VAL A 235 2.92 -5.21 4.34
C VAL A 235 2.49 -6.58 4.91
N GLY A 236 2.74 -7.67 4.20
CA GLY A 236 2.45 -9.04 4.65
C GLY A 236 3.14 -9.38 5.97
N LEU A 237 4.41 -9.03 6.12
CA LEU A 237 5.19 -9.25 7.34
C LEU A 237 4.59 -8.51 8.54
N ILE A 238 4.16 -7.26 8.35
CA ILE A 238 3.46 -6.48 9.38
C ILE A 238 2.12 -7.13 9.73
N VAL A 239 1.35 -7.53 8.73
CA VAL A 239 0.05 -8.21 8.97
C VAL A 239 0.25 -9.48 9.78
N TRP A 240 1.21 -10.34 9.42
CA TRP A 240 1.54 -11.55 10.18
C TRP A 240 1.95 -11.24 11.63
N SER A 241 2.74 -10.19 11.86
CA SER A 241 3.17 -9.78 13.19
C SER A 241 1.99 -9.33 14.07
N VAL A 242 1.04 -8.59 13.49
CA VAL A 242 -0.17 -8.14 14.19
C VAL A 242 -1.12 -9.30 14.45
N LEU A 243 -1.29 -10.24 13.53
CA LEU A 243 -2.10 -11.45 13.73
C LEU A 243 -1.51 -12.35 14.83
N ALA A 244 -0.19 -12.53 14.85
CA ALA A 244 0.52 -13.24 15.91
C ALA A 244 0.31 -12.57 17.28
N ALA A 245 0.32 -11.24 17.30
CA ALA A 245 0.06 -10.45 18.48
C ALA A 245 -1.36 -10.63 19.04
N LYS A 246 -2.35 -10.86 18.17
CA LYS A 246 -3.75 -11.04 18.55
C LYS A 246 -4.08 -12.48 18.99
N SER A 247 -3.17 -13.43 18.80
CA SER A 247 -3.35 -14.87 19.13
C SER A 247 -4.62 -15.50 18.53
N VAL A 248 -4.98 -15.12 17.29
CA VAL A 248 -6.24 -15.53 16.69
C VAL A 248 -6.01 -16.66 15.70
N ARG A 249 -6.76 -17.75 15.86
CA ARG A 249 -6.98 -18.86 14.91
C ARG A 249 -5.81 -19.78 14.59
N MET A 250 -4.55 -19.39 14.85
CA MET A 250 -3.38 -20.21 14.55
C MET A 250 -2.39 -20.21 15.73
N PRO A 251 -1.68 -21.31 16.00
CA PRO A 251 -0.63 -21.34 17.01
C PRO A 251 0.55 -20.44 16.64
N LEU A 252 1.20 -19.84 17.63
CA LEU A 252 2.32 -18.92 17.43
C LEU A 252 3.45 -19.47 16.54
N PRO A 253 3.85 -20.74 16.63
CA PRO A 253 4.91 -21.28 15.74
C PRO A 253 4.57 -21.18 14.26
N LEU A 254 3.29 -21.33 13.86
CA LEU A 254 2.89 -21.20 12.46
C LEU A 254 2.94 -19.74 11.98
N HIS A 255 2.58 -18.77 12.85
CA HIS A 255 2.78 -17.36 12.53
C HIS A 255 4.26 -17.03 12.33
N LEU A 256 5.13 -17.52 13.22
CA LEU A 256 6.57 -17.30 13.12
C LEU A 256 7.16 -17.96 11.87
N ALA A 257 6.73 -19.18 11.52
CA ALA A 257 7.14 -19.84 10.29
C ALA A 257 6.74 -19.05 9.05
N ALA A 258 5.48 -18.56 8.98
CA ALA A 258 5.02 -17.73 7.88
C ALA A 258 5.81 -16.42 7.80
N MET A 259 6.05 -15.74 8.92
CA MET A 259 6.88 -14.53 8.99
C MET A 259 8.31 -14.81 8.50
N THR A 260 8.90 -15.93 8.87
CA THR A 260 10.25 -16.32 8.42
C THR A 260 10.30 -16.50 6.92
N VAL A 261 9.33 -17.21 6.33
CA VAL A 261 9.26 -17.40 4.86
C VAL A 261 9.12 -16.06 4.14
N VAL A 262 8.22 -15.18 4.62
CA VAL A 262 8.02 -13.85 4.03
C VAL A 262 9.26 -12.98 4.18
N ALA A 263 9.94 -13.02 5.33
CA ALA A 263 11.18 -12.28 5.58
C ALA A 263 12.35 -12.78 4.71
N LEU A 264 12.49 -14.09 4.53
CA LEU A 264 13.49 -14.67 3.62
C LEU A 264 13.23 -14.25 2.17
N ALA A 265 11.97 -14.31 1.72
CA ALA A 265 11.60 -13.84 0.39
C ALA A 265 11.91 -12.37 0.18
N LEU A 266 11.62 -11.51 1.17
CA LEU A 266 11.95 -10.09 1.14
C LEU A 266 13.47 -9.84 1.11
N PHE A 267 14.24 -10.63 1.84
CA PHE A 267 15.70 -10.54 1.84
C PHE A 267 16.29 -10.85 0.45
N TYR A 268 15.88 -11.97 -0.16
CA TYR A 268 16.39 -12.39 -1.47
C TYR A 268 15.82 -11.59 -2.65
N GLU A 269 14.68 -10.90 -2.48
CA GLU A 269 14.19 -9.93 -3.46
C GLU A 269 15.14 -8.74 -3.60
N SER A 270 15.93 -8.45 -2.55
CA SER A 270 17.06 -7.50 -2.60
C SER A 270 16.69 -6.00 -2.67
N GLN A 271 15.49 -5.60 -2.27
CA GLN A 271 15.14 -4.18 -2.08
C GLN A 271 15.41 -3.72 -0.65
N ARG A 272 16.55 -3.08 -0.45
CA ARG A 272 17.04 -2.62 0.86
C ARG A 272 16.06 -1.69 1.58
N THR A 273 15.46 -0.76 0.85
CA THR A 273 14.45 0.18 1.40
C THR A 273 13.30 -0.55 2.08
N SER A 274 12.75 -1.58 1.45
CA SER A 274 11.66 -2.38 2.02
C SER A 274 12.08 -3.14 3.27
N ILE A 275 13.32 -3.64 3.34
CA ILE A 275 13.86 -4.29 4.54
C ILE A 275 13.98 -3.29 5.69
N PHE A 276 14.58 -2.12 5.46
CA PHE A 276 14.71 -1.08 6.49
C PHE A 276 13.36 -0.59 7.00
N LEU A 277 12.42 -0.33 6.09
CA LEU A 277 11.08 0.11 6.47
C LEU A 277 10.30 -0.99 7.20
N SER A 278 10.48 -2.27 6.83
CA SER A 278 9.88 -3.40 7.55
C SER A 278 10.44 -3.53 8.97
N ALA A 279 11.76 -3.41 9.14
CA ALA A 279 12.40 -3.44 10.45
C ALA A 279 11.93 -2.27 11.33
N LEU A 280 11.87 -1.06 10.78
CA LEU A 280 11.31 0.11 11.46
C LEU A 280 9.86 -0.13 11.89
N ALA A 281 9.02 -0.64 10.99
CA ALA A 281 7.62 -0.90 11.25
C ALA A 281 7.41 -1.98 12.32
N LEU A 282 8.17 -3.09 12.27
CA LEU A 282 8.15 -4.12 13.29
C LEU A 282 8.59 -3.59 14.65
N GLY A 283 9.65 -2.78 14.69
CA GLY A 283 10.10 -2.11 15.92
C GLY A 283 9.02 -1.21 16.51
N VAL A 284 8.36 -0.40 15.68
CA VAL A 284 7.26 0.48 16.10
C VAL A 284 6.06 -0.33 16.61
N VAL A 285 5.64 -1.38 15.90
CA VAL A 285 4.53 -2.25 16.30
C VAL A 285 4.83 -2.96 17.63
N MET A 286 6.05 -3.49 17.78
CA MET A 286 6.47 -4.16 19.00
C MET A 286 6.50 -3.18 20.20
N ALA A 287 7.10 -2.01 20.02
CA ALA A 287 7.17 -1.00 21.07
C ALA A 287 5.79 -0.46 21.45
N ALA A 288 4.89 -0.28 20.49
CA ALA A 288 3.50 0.10 20.73
C ALA A 288 2.76 -1.00 21.53
N ARG A 289 2.96 -2.28 21.19
CA ARG A 289 2.41 -3.41 21.91
C ARG A 289 2.90 -3.50 23.35
N LEU A 290 4.20 -3.26 23.57
CA LEU A 290 4.82 -3.25 24.90
C LEU A 290 4.49 -1.98 25.72
N ARG A 291 3.65 -1.09 25.19
CA ARG A 291 3.21 0.16 25.84
C ARG A 291 4.37 1.11 26.20
N MET A 292 5.38 1.12 25.38
CA MET A 292 6.53 1.99 25.57
C MET A 292 6.19 3.47 25.31
N ARG A 293 6.99 4.37 25.86
CA ARG A 293 6.87 5.81 25.59
C ARG A 293 7.22 6.10 24.12
N PRO A 294 6.67 7.16 23.50
CA PRO A 294 6.93 7.48 22.08
C PRO A 294 8.43 7.55 21.72
N ILE A 295 9.23 8.12 22.60
CA ILE A 295 10.69 8.19 22.42
C ILE A 295 11.31 6.79 22.40
N THR A 296 10.83 5.88 23.25
CA THR A 296 11.31 4.50 23.30
C THR A 296 10.87 3.74 22.04
N VAL A 297 9.65 4.02 21.51
CA VAL A 297 9.18 3.48 20.22
C VAL A 297 10.12 3.88 19.09
N ALA A 298 10.51 5.16 19.02
CA ALA A 298 11.47 5.65 18.05
C ALA A 298 12.86 4.98 18.21
N ILE A 299 13.36 4.87 19.44
CA ILE A 299 14.64 4.19 19.73
C ILE A 299 14.58 2.72 19.30
N PHE A 300 13.50 1.99 19.61
CA PHE A 300 13.33 0.59 19.20
C PHE A 300 13.29 0.43 17.68
N GLY A 301 12.60 1.33 16.98
CA GLY A 301 12.57 1.34 15.52
C GLY A 301 13.97 1.53 14.93
N VAL A 302 14.71 2.50 15.42
CA VAL A 302 16.10 2.76 15.00
C VAL A 302 17.01 1.58 15.40
N SER A 303 16.87 1.05 16.62
CA SER A 303 17.66 -0.10 17.08
C SER A 303 17.39 -1.36 16.25
N ALA A 304 16.15 -1.59 15.81
CA ALA A 304 15.83 -2.72 14.93
C ALA A 304 16.56 -2.61 13.59
N VAL A 305 16.68 -1.40 13.03
CA VAL A 305 17.47 -1.15 11.83
C VAL A 305 18.96 -1.39 12.10
N VAL A 306 19.50 -0.87 13.22
CA VAL A 306 20.91 -1.05 13.60
C VAL A 306 21.24 -2.53 13.80
N VAL A 307 20.40 -3.28 14.52
CA VAL A 307 20.57 -4.73 14.73
C VAL A 307 20.54 -5.47 13.39
N LEU A 308 19.64 -5.11 12.48
CA LEU A 308 19.60 -5.68 11.13
C LEU A 308 20.93 -5.43 10.38
N VAL A 309 21.48 -4.22 10.44
CA VAL A 309 22.75 -3.86 9.80
C VAL A 309 23.91 -4.66 10.40
N VAL A 310 23.98 -4.72 11.75
CA VAL A 310 25.04 -5.46 12.45
C VAL A 310 24.93 -6.96 12.17
N PHE A 311 23.74 -7.54 12.19
CA PHE A 311 23.49 -8.95 11.90
C PHE A 311 23.85 -9.28 10.46
N ALA A 312 23.46 -8.44 9.52
CA ALA A 312 23.83 -8.58 8.11
C ALA A 312 25.36 -8.51 7.92
N GLY A 313 26.05 -7.61 8.62
CA GLY A 313 27.52 -7.51 8.62
C GLY A 313 28.19 -8.75 9.21
N ALA A 314 27.64 -9.32 10.30
CA ALA A 314 28.15 -10.54 10.92
C ALA A 314 28.00 -11.77 10.01
N ILE A 315 26.90 -11.89 9.27
CA ILE A 315 26.69 -12.97 8.30
C ILE A 315 27.61 -12.78 7.07
N GLY A 316 27.77 -11.56 6.59
CA GLY A 316 28.61 -11.24 5.43
C GLY A 316 30.10 -11.30 5.72
N GLY A 317 30.53 -11.03 6.95
CA GLY A 317 31.95 -11.07 7.38
C GLY A 317 32.46 -12.46 7.80
N GLY A 318 31.56 -13.35 8.16
CA GLY A 318 31.92 -14.74 8.49
C GLY A 318 31.63 -15.63 7.30
N GLY A 319 32.64 -16.25 6.68
CA GLY A 319 32.60 -17.14 5.51
C GLY A 319 31.51 -18.24 5.46
N GLY A 320 30.36 -18.02 6.10
CA GLY A 320 29.21 -18.93 6.15
C GLY A 320 28.37 -18.99 4.89
N SER A 321 28.43 -17.98 4.01
CA SER A 321 27.71 -17.99 2.74
C SER A 321 28.35 -18.92 1.69
N ALA A 322 29.63 -19.28 1.85
CA ALA A 322 30.34 -20.20 0.98
C ALA A 322 29.95 -21.67 1.19
N ALA A 323 29.29 -22.00 2.30
CA ALA A 323 28.98 -23.39 2.64
C ALA A 323 27.70 -23.93 1.99
N LEU A 324 26.83 -23.09 1.45
CA LEU A 324 25.52 -23.51 0.95
C LEU A 324 25.41 -23.55 -0.58
N GLN A 325 26.24 -22.79 -1.32
CA GLN A 325 26.26 -22.82 -2.78
C GLN A 325 27.58 -22.22 -3.30
N GLY A 326 28.08 -22.74 -4.46
CA GLY A 326 29.28 -22.20 -5.07
C GLY A 326 29.26 -20.68 -5.29
N PRO A 327 30.42 -20.03 -5.42
CA PRO A 327 30.54 -18.56 -5.49
C PRO A 327 29.74 -17.90 -6.62
N ASP A 328 29.31 -18.66 -7.60
CA ASP A 328 28.60 -18.19 -8.80
C ASP A 328 27.08 -18.39 -8.75
N SER A 329 26.50 -18.83 -7.62
CA SER A 329 25.06 -19.01 -7.54
C SER A 329 24.32 -17.67 -7.47
N THR A 330 23.19 -17.58 -8.18
CA THR A 330 22.32 -16.38 -8.18
C THR A 330 21.96 -15.93 -6.76
N ALA A 331 21.69 -16.88 -5.86
CA ALA A 331 21.35 -16.58 -4.47
C ALA A 331 22.55 -15.96 -3.71
N ALA A 332 23.77 -16.45 -3.93
CA ALA A 332 24.98 -15.88 -3.31
C ALA A 332 25.23 -14.46 -3.79
N VAL A 333 25.09 -14.20 -5.09
CA VAL A 333 25.27 -12.84 -5.65
C VAL A 333 24.23 -11.87 -5.10
N LEU A 334 22.97 -12.27 -5.00
CA LEU A 334 21.91 -11.43 -4.42
C LEU A 334 22.12 -11.18 -2.92
N ALA A 335 22.49 -12.21 -2.16
CA ALA A 335 22.81 -12.06 -0.75
C ALA A 335 24.01 -11.11 -0.56
N ASN A 336 25.08 -11.28 -1.33
CA ASN A 336 26.24 -10.40 -1.30
C ASN A 336 25.90 -8.97 -1.71
N HIS A 337 25.09 -8.79 -2.77
CA HIS A 337 24.59 -7.47 -3.16
C HIS A 337 23.79 -6.82 -2.05
N GLN A 338 22.90 -7.56 -1.39
CA GLN A 338 22.11 -7.07 -0.27
C GLN A 338 22.98 -6.69 0.93
N LEU A 339 23.88 -7.59 1.34
CA LEU A 339 24.75 -7.39 2.47
C LEU A 339 25.71 -6.22 2.26
N SER A 340 26.37 -6.13 1.11
CA SER A 340 27.29 -5.04 0.79
C SER A 340 26.61 -3.68 0.88
N GLY A 341 25.37 -3.56 0.42
CA GLY A 341 24.65 -2.29 0.50
C GLY A 341 24.07 -1.97 1.87
N ILE A 342 23.94 -2.97 2.78
CA ILE A 342 23.56 -2.74 4.18
C ILE A 342 24.80 -2.38 4.99
N THR A 343 25.94 -3.04 4.77
CA THR A 343 27.19 -2.81 5.51
C THR A 343 27.94 -1.55 5.05
N ASP A 344 27.86 -1.23 3.75
CA ASP A 344 28.42 -0.01 3.19
C ASP A 344 27.38 0.74 2.34
N PRO A 345 26.40 1.42 2.97
CA PRO A 345 25.30 2.09 2.27
C PRO A 345 25.75 3.29 1.44
N THR A 346 26.96 3.79 1.66
CA THR A 346 27.54 4.94 0.95
C THR A 346 28.64 4.57 -0.04
N GLY A 347 29.05 3.31 -0.08
CA GLY A 347 30.10 2.82 -0.95
C GLY A 347 29.74 2.86 -2.43
N SER A 348 30.76 2.68 -3.27
CA SER A 348 30.64 2.76 -4.74
C SER A 348 29.68 1.73 -5.34
N GLY A 349 29.43 0.61 -4.65
CA GLY A 349 28.46 -0.42 -5.04
C GLY A 349 27.01 -0.17 -4.57
N SER A 350 26.78 0.93 -3.82
CA SER A 350 25.44 1.27 -3.30
C SER A 350 24.68 2.23 -4.22
N SER A 351 23.42 1.91 -4.51
CA SER A 351 22.51 2.81 -5.23
C SER A 351 21.93 3.94 -4.36
N LEU A 352 22.05 3.83 -3.03
CA LEU A 352 21.42 4.75 -2.08
C LEU A 352 21.83 6.23 -2.29
N PRO A 353 23.10 6.59 -2.50
CA PRO A 353 23.49 7.99 -2.75
C PRO A 353 22.81 8.54 -4.03
N GLY A 354 22.65 7.71 -5.05
CA GLY A 354 21.94 8.06 -6.29
C GLY A 354 20.46 8.35 -6.04
N HIS A 355 19.77 7.51 -5.27
CA HIS A 355 18.35 7.68 -4.93
C HIS A 355 18.13 8.92 -4.04
N ILE A 356 18.99 9.17 -3.05
CA ILE A 356 18.95 10.38 -2.22
C ILE A 356 19.16 11.62 -3.09
N LYS A 357 20.17 11.61 -3.98
CA LYS A 357 20.42 12.71 -4.91
C LYS A 357 19.23 12.97 -5.83
N ALA A 358 18.67 11.93 -6.45
CA ALA A 358 17.50 12.06 -7.31
C ALA A 358 16.28 12.63 -6.57
N THR A 359 15.99 12.12 -5.38
CA THR A 359 14.90 12.62 -4.52
C THR A 359 15.12 14.08 -4.13
N ARG A 360 16.34 14.44 -3.72
CA ARG A 360 16.70 15.81 -3.39
C ARG A 360 16.51 16.74 -4.59
N VAL A 361 17.04 16.38 -5.76
CA VAL A 361 16.86 17.15 -7.01
C VAL A 361 15.38 17.29 -7.34
N GLY A 362 14.60 16.22 -7.22
CA GLY A 362 13.15 16.25 -7.43
C GLY A 362 12.44 17.21 -6.47
N MET A 363 12.75 17.17 -5.18
CA MET A 363 12.18 18.11 -4.19
C MET A 363 12.57 19.57 -4.50
N PHE A 364 13.84 19.82 -4.82
CA PHE A 364 14.29 21.17 -5.16
C PHE A 364 13.74 21.68 -6.49
N SER A 365 13.33 20.80 -7.41
CA SER A 365 12.65 21.20 -8.64
C SER A 365 11.35 21.96 -8.37
N ALA A 366 10.69 21.70 -7.23
CA ALA A 366 9.48 22.39 -6.80
C ALA A 366 9.66 23.90 -6.61
N PHE A 367 10.85 24.35 -6.22
CA PHE A 367 11.15 25.77 -6.10
C PHE A 367 11.37 26.45 -7.45
N LYS A 368 11.88 25.70 -8.43
CA LYS A 368 12.05 26.20 -9.81
C LYS A 368 10.75 26.16 -10.60
N ASN A 369 9.90 25.19 -10.32
CA ASN A 369 8.59 24.97 -10.94
C ASN A 369 7.52 24.82 -9.87
N PRO A 370 7.00 25.93 -9.29
CA PRO A 370 6.06 25.88 -8.15
C PRO A 370 4.77 25.10 -8.43
N PHE A 371 4.31 25.05 -9.66
CA PHE A 371 3.15 24.28 -10.12
C PHE A 371 3.52 22.88 -10.63
N GLY A 372 4.80 22.51 -10.63
CA GLY A 372 5.24 21.20 -11.10
C GLY A 372 5.19 21.02 -12.63
N HIS A 373 5.17 19.74 -13.05
CA HIS A 373 5.16 19.33 -14.46
C HIS A 373 3.91 18.53 -14.85
N GLY A 374 2.95 18.36 -13.94
CA GLY A 374 1.70 17.64 -14.19
C GLY A 374 1.66 16.22 -13.63
N SER A 375 0.44 15.71 -13.42
CA SER A 375 0.15 14.44 -12.76
C SER A 375 0.75 13.20 -13.49
N GLY A 376 0.99 13.31 -14.80
CA GLY A 376 1.57 12.25 -15.62
C GLY A 376 3.10 12.23 -15.69
N SER A 377 3.80 13.25 -15.17
CA SER A 377 5.22 13.48 -15.45
C SER A 377 6.20 12.50 -14.78
N THR A 378 5.82 11.85 -13.67
CA THR A 378 6.72 11.01 -12.86
C THR A 378 6.36 9.52 -12.88
N ASN A 379 5.42 9.11 -13.72
CA ASN A 379 4.93 7.74 -13.79
C ASN A 379 4.93 7.23 -15.24
N LEU A 380 4.46 6.00 -15.44
CA LEU A 380 4.43 5.35 -16.75
C LEU A 380 3.60 6.12 -17.81
N ALA A 381 2.75 7.05 -17.41
CA ALA A 381 2.01 7.88 -18.37
C ALA A 381 2.93 8.80 -19.17
N ALA A 382 4.01 9.33 -18.57
CA ALA A 382 5.01 10.13 -19.27
C ALA A 382 5.65 9.36 -20.43
N SER A 383 6.11 8.14 -20.17
CA SER A 383 6.76 7.33 -21.20
C SER A 383 5.83 6.88 -22.33
N ARG A 384 4.50 6.86 -22.08
CA ARG A 384 3.51 6.35 -23.03
C ARG A 384 2.81 7.44 -23.85
N TYR A 385 2.54 8.58 -23.22
CA TYR A 385 1.64 9.59 -23.78
C TYR A 385 2.26 10.98 -23.88
N SER A 386 3.44 11.23 -23.27
CA SER A 386 4.09 12.53 -23.34
C SER A 386 4.80 12.71 -24.68
N THR A 387 4.57 13.85 -25.32
CA THR A 387 5.25 14.26 -26.56
C THR A 387 6.57 15.01 -26.30
N THR A 388 6.79 15.53 -25.09
CA THR A 388 7.88 16.49 -24.83
C THR A 388 8.81 16.08 -23.70
N SER A 389 8.43 15.19 -22.81
CA SER A 389 9.18 14.97 -21.56
C SER A 389 9.33 13.49 -21.22
N LYS A 390 10.58 13.05 -21.14
CA LYS A 390 10.97 11.83 -20.45
C LYS A 390 11.40 12.22 -19.03
N THR A 391 10.50 12.79 -18.23
CA THR A 391 10.79 13.05 -16.82
C THR A 391 10.82 11.71 -16.10
N ALA A 392 12.00 11.32 -15.65
CA ALA A 392 12.13 10.12 -14.84
C ALA A 392 11.60 10.41 -13.44
N GLY A 393 10.70 9.58 -12.95
CA GLY A 393 10.31 9.58 -11.55
C GLY A 393 11.50 9.22 -10.65
N THR A 394 11.39 9.57 -9.36
CA THR A 394 12.32 9.12 -8.32
C THR A 394 11.76 7.90 -7.61
N GLU A 395 12.58 7.18 -6.87
CA GLU A 395 12.13 6.02 -6.11
C GLU A 395 11.24 6.42 -4.91
N PHE A 396 11.43 7.63 -4.39
CA PHE A 396 10.69 8.14 -3.23
C PHE A 396 9.69 9.23 -3.61
N ASP A 397 8.52 9.17 -2.97
CA ASP A 397 7.42 10.10 -3.19
C ASP A 397 7.78 11.59 -3.09
N PRO A 398 8.59 12.08 -2.12
CA PRO A 398 8.88 13.51 -2.02
C PRO A 398 9.51 14.09 -3.29
N GLY A 399 10.38 13.32 -3.95
CA GLY A 399 10.95 13.72 -5.24
C GLY A 399 9.88 13.79 -6.32
N ASN A 400 9.03 12.76 -6.40
CA ASN A 400 7.94 12.71 -7.37
C ASN A 400 6.92 13.83 -7.14
N MET A 401 6.57 14.13 -5.88
CA MET A 401 5.68 15.23 -5.54
C MET A 401 6.24 16.58 -5.95
N GLY A 402 7.54 16.80 -5.71
CA GLY A 402 8.21 18.03 -6.12
C GLY A 402 8.25 18.21 -7.64
N ILE A 403 8.47 17.13 -8.39
CA ILE A 403 8.46 17.16 -9.86
C ILE A 403 7.04 17.34 -10.39
N ALA A 404 6.11 16.49 -9.97
CA ALA A 404 4.77 16.45 -10.56
C ALA A 404 3.89 17.64 -10.14
N PHE A 405 3.89 18.00 -8.85
CA PHE A 405 2.93 18.92 -8.25
C PHE A 405 3.58 20.17 -7.64
N GLY A 406 4.89 20.33 -7.79
CA GLY A 406 5.62 21.48 -7.30
C GLY A 406 5.57 21.65 -5.77
N ILE A 407 5.65 22.91 -5.32
CA ILE A 407 5.68 23.23 -3.89
C ILE A 407 4.36 22.89 -3.18
N PHE A 408 3.23 23.06 -3.85
CA PHE A 408 1.92 22.74 -3.30
C PHE A 408 1.78 21.24 -3.05
N GLY A 409 2.23 20.41 -4.00
CA GLY A 409 2.25 18.95 -3.85
C GLY A 409 3.13 18.51 -2.69
N LEU A 410 4.32 19.10 -2.53
CA LEU A 410 5.21 18.80 -1.40
C LEU A 410 4.57 19.13 -0.05
N ILE A 411 3.99 20.31 0.09
CA ILE A 411 3.35 20.74 1.34
C ILE A 411 2.20 19.80 1.69
N ILE A 412 1.31 19.53 0.72
CA ILE A 412 0.16 18.64 0.94
C ILE A 412 0.64 17.22 1.28
N TYR A 413 1.68 16.72 0.60
CA TYR A 413 2.23 15.39 0.85
C TYR A 413 2.77 15.26 2.28
N PHE A 414 3.60 16.18 2.74
CA PHE A 414 4.13 16.12 4.11
C PHE A 414 3.06 16.32 5.17
N LEU A 415 2.08 17.18 4.91
CA LEU A 415 0.92 17.33 5.80
C LEU A 415 0.09 16.05 5.86
N MET A 416 -0.10 15.38 4.74
CA MET A 416 -0.80 14.10 4.64
C MET A 416 -0.05 13.01 5.42
N LEU A 417 1.27 12.87 5.21
CA LEU A 417 2.11 11.93 5.92
C LEU A 417 2.07 12.16 7.43
N TRP A 418 2.16 13.41 7.87
CA TRP A 418 2.02 13.78 9.28
C TRP A 418 0.66 13.36 9.84
N ARG A 419 -0.44 13.65 9.12
CA ARG A 419 -1.80 13.30 9.57
C ARG A 419 -2.04 11.80 9.60
N MET A 420 -1.53 11.05 8.63
CA MET A 420 -1.59 9.59 8.61
C MET A 420 -0.88 8.98 9.82
N THR A 421 0.35 9.42 10.08
CA THR A 421 1.16 8.95 11.22
C THR A 421 0.50 9.32 12.55
N ALA A 422 0.00 10.54 12.70
CA ALA A 422 -0.70 10.98 13.89
C ALA A 422 -2.01 10.19 14.12
N MET A 423 -2.75 9.86 13.08
CA MET A 423 -3.96 9.02 13.13
C MET A 423 -3.61 7.59 13.55
N GLY A 424 -2.62 6.96 12.90
CA GLY A 424 -2.15 5.62 13.26
C GLY A 424 -1.65 5.55 14.69
N TYR A 425 -0.89 6.56 15.14
CA TYR A 425 -0.43 6.68 16.53
C TYR A 425 -1.61 6.79 17.52
N ARG A 426 -2.61 7.62 17.22
CA ARG A 426 -3.80 7.75 18.09
C ARG A 426 -4.54 6.43 18.23
N LEU A 427 -4.76 5.69 17.14
CA LEU A 427 -5.41 4.39 17.15
C LEU A 427 -4.58 3.36 17.93
N ALA A 428 -3.30 3.21 17.61
CA ALA A 428 -2.45 2.17 18.17
C ALA A 428 -2.08 2.39 19.64
N ILE A 429 -1.71 3.62 19.99
CA ILE A 429 -1.10 3.96 21.30
C ILE A 429 -2.11 4.57 22.25
N VAL A 430 -2.90 5.56 21.79
CA VAL A 430 -3.83 6.27 22.67
C VAL A 430 -5.10 5.45 22.89
N ARG A 431 -5.73 4.97 21.81
CA ARG A 431 -6.96 4.16 21.85
C ARG A 431 -6.69 2.67 22.15
N ARG A 432 -5.45 2.23 21.96
CA ARG A 432 -5.01 0.84 22.15
C ARG A 432 -5.82 -0.17 21.32
N ASP A 433 -6.25 0.25 20.15
CA ASP A 433 -6.96 -0.61 19.21
C ASP A 433 -5.97 -1.54 18.50
N PRO A 434 -6.17 -2.86 18.49
CA PRO A 434 -5.32 -3.79 17.73
C PRO A 434 -5.25 -3.48 16.25
N LEU A 435 -6.32 -2.94 15.66
CA LEU A 435 -6.31 -2.46 14.28
C LEU A 435 -5.42 -1.22 14.09
N GLY A 436 -5.27 -0.42 15.16
CA GLY A 436 -4.32 0.69 15.15
C GLY A 436 -2.88 0.23 14.93
N LEU A 437 -2.49 -0.93 15.47
CA LEU A 437 -1.17 -1.53 15.22
C LEU A 437 -1.00 -1.90 13.74
N LEU A 438 -2.05 -2.47 13.11
CA LEU A 438 -2.06 -2.78 11.69
C LEU A 438 -1.90 -1.50 10.86
N VAL A 439 -2.72 -0.48 11.13
CA VAL A 439 -2.69 0.79 10.40
C VAL A 439 -1.34 1.49 10.54
N LEU A 440 -0.83 1.62 11.78
CA LEU A 440 0.45 2.27 12.04
C LEU A 440 1.62 1.49 11.42
N GLY A 441 1.60 0.16 11.54
CA GLY A 441 2.61 -0.71 10.96
C GLY A 441 2.66 -0.62 9.43
N VAL A 442 1.51 -0.63 8.76
CA VAL A 442 1.43 -0.46 7.29
C VAL A 442 1.96 0.92 6.88
N ILE A 443 1.59 2.00 7.61
CA ILE A 443 2.12 3.34 7.33
C ILE A 443 3.64 3.36 7.43
N MET A 444 4.22 2.75 8.46
CA MET A 444 5.68 2.74 8.66
C MET A 444 6.39 1.85 7.64
N ALA A 445 5.84 0.67 7.30
CA ALA A 445 6.43 -0.24 6.32
C ALA A 445 6.45 0.32 4.89
N THR A 446 5.61 1.31 4.60
CA THR A 446 5.46 1.90 3.27
C THR A 446 5.79 3.39 3.24
N LEU A 447 6.47 3.87 4.27
CA LEU A 447 6.83 5.28 4.42
C LEU A 447 7.52 5.81 3.15
N LEU A 448 7.09 6.97 2.66
CA LEU A 448 7.60 7.63 1.46
C LEU A 448 7.36 6.88 0.12
N GLN A 449 6.45 5.89 0.09
CA GLN A 449 6.14 5.09 -1.10
C GLN A 449 4.63 5.04 -1.42
N TRP A 450 3.86 6.10 -1.13
CA TRP A 450 2.39 6.13 -1.24
C TRP A 450 1.87 6.51 -2.63
N THR A 451 2.64 7.29 -3.37
CA THR A 451 2.23 7.89 -4.65
C THR A 451 3.12 7.46 -5.80
N ASN A 452 3.98 6.48 -5.57
CA ASN A 452 4.86 5.96 -6.60
C ASN A 452 4.05 5.14 -7.61
N GLY A 453 4.00 5.61 -8.84
CA GLY A 453 3.28 4.95 -9.93
C GLY A 453 3.76 3.54 -10.27
N ASN A 454 4.94 3.14 -9.78
CA ASN A 454 5.45 1.78 -9.94
C ASN A 454 4.82 0.77 -8.94
N LEU A 455 3.99 1.24 -7.99
CA LEU A 455 3.30 0.40 -6.99
C LEU A 455 1.81 0.22 -7.30
N TYR A 456 1.46 0.12 -8.56
CA TYR A 456 0.08 0.11 -9.05
C TYR A 456 -0.82 -0.90 -8.34
N SER A 457 -0.35 -2.14 -8.17
CA SER A 457 -1.14 -3.22 -7.58
C SER A 457 -1.25 -3.14 -6.05
N VAL A 458 -0.32 -2.47 -5.37
CA VAL A 458 -0.27 -2.41 -3.90
C VAL A 458 -0.84 -1.10 -3.36
N CYS A 459 -0.73 -0.02 -4.10
CA CYS A 459 -1.02 1.34 -3.63
C CYS A 459 -2.46 1.50 -3.09
N TRP A 460 -3.46 0.90 -3.74
CA TRP A 460 -4.85 0.95 -3.29
C TRP A 460 -5.04 0.34 -1.89
N LEU A 461 -4.32 -0.77 -1.58
CA LEU A 461 -4.39 -1.44 -0.27
C LEU A 461 -3.91 -0.51 0.84
N LEU A 462 -2.81 0.22 0.60
CA LEU A 462 -2.26 1.19 1.53
C LEU A 462 -3.28 2.29 1.83
N TRP A 463 -3.88 2.86 0.80
CA TRP A 463 -4.91 3.88 0.93
C TRP A 463 -6.18 3.36 1.60
N PHE A 464 -6.59 2.13 1.30
CA PHE A 464 -7.75 1.49 1.94
C PHE A 464 -7.53 1.33 3.46
N VAL A 465 -6.39 0.79 3.88
CA VAL A 465 -6.06 0.59 5.30
C VAL A 465 -6.04 1.92 6.06
N VAL A 466 -5.43 2.96 5.47
CA VAL A 466 -5.40 4.30 6.08
C VAL A 466 -6.79 4.91 6.13
N GLY A 467 -7.57 4.79 5.06
CA GLY A 467 -8.95 5.27 5.03
C GLY A 467 -9.85 4.59 6.06
N ALA A 468 -9.71 3.27 6.20
CA ALA A 468 -10.43 2.51 7.21
C ALA A 468 -10.05 2.95 8.63
N GLY A 469 -8.76 3.15 8.91
CA GLY A 469 -8.29 3.68 10.19
C GLY A 469 -8.86 5.06 10.50
N ASP A 470 -8.88 5.97 9.52
CA ASP A 470 -9.46 7.31 9.67
C ASP A 470 -10.97 7.27 9.87
N GLY A 471 -11.68 6.37 9.17
CA GLY A 471 -13.10 6.15 9.34
C GLY A 471 -13.47 5.61 10.71
N LEU A 472 -12.70 4.63 11.23
CA LEU A 472 -12.88 4.07 12.57
C LEU A 472 -12.68 5.14 13.64
N LEU A 473 -11.58 5.89 13.58
CA LEU A 473 -11.28 6.96 14.53
C LEU A 473 -12.35 8.04 14.51
N SER A 474 -12.83 8.44 13.32
CA SER A 474 -13.86 9.48 13.18
C SER A 474 -15.21 9.05 13.79
N ARG A 475 -15.58 7.76 13.69
CA ARG A 475 -16.80 7.23 14.34
C ARG A 475 -16.66 7.19 15.85
N GLN A 476 -15.52 6.71 16.37
CA GLN A 476 -15.24 6.67 17.81
C GLN A 476 -15.24 8.07 18.43
N ASP A 477 -14.66 9.07 17.75
CA ASP A 477 -14.66 10.46 18.23
C ASP A 477 -16.09 11.01 18.25
N ALA A 478 -16.91 10.74 17.23
CA ALA A 478 -18.31 11.17 17.20
C ALA A 478 -19.19 10.53 18.28
N GLU A 479 -18.96 9.24 18.62
CA GLU A 479 -19.67 8.59 19.72
C GLU A 479 -19.32 9.20 21.07
N VAL A 480 -18.06 9.57 21.30
CA VAL A 480 -17.63 10.25 22.53
C VAL A 480 -18.29 11.60 22.67
N ASP A 481 -18.36 12.40 21.59
CA ASP A 481 -19.01 13.72 21.61
C ASP A 481 -20.51 13.63 21.93
N LEU A 482 -21.19 12.57 21.49
CA LEU A 482 -22.61 12.32 21.79
C LEU A 482 -22.87 11.87 23.24
N THR A 483 -21.88 11.23 23.87
CA THR A 483 -22.00 10.72 25.25
C THR A 483 -21.59 11.75 26.30
N LEU A 484 -20.86 12.79 25.93
CA LEU A 484 -20.59 13.90 26.82
C LEU A 484 -21.92 14.66 27.05
N PRO A 485 -22.34 14.87 28.32
CA PRO A 485 -23.49 15.70 28.59
C PRO A 485 -23.24 17.04 27.90
N SER A 486 -24.24 17.48 27.09
CA SER A 486 -24.22 18.83 26.55
C SER A 486 -23.87 19.73 27.73
N VAL A 487 -22.75 20.44 27.65
CA VAL A 487 -22.49 21.53 28.57
C VAL A 487 -23.62 22.50 28.29
N GLU A 488 -24.76 22.28 28.97
CA GLU A 488 -25.77 23.34 29.12
C GLU A 488 -24.95 24.56 29.45
N THR A 489 -25.00 25.53 28.59
CA THR A 489 -24.30 26.79 28.73
C THR A 489 -24.43 27.22 30.20
N ALA A 490 -23.32 27.04 30.95
CA ALA A 490 -23.27 27.43 32.34
C ALA A 490 -23.86 28.84 32.35
N PRO A 491 -24.90 29.12 33.16
CA PRO A 491 -25.60 30.40 33.09
C PRO A 491 -24.54 31.47 33.15
N ALA A 492 -24.59 32.36 32.14
CA ALA A 492 -23.60 33.38 31.91
C ALA A 492 -23.21 33.96 33.27
N PHE A 493 -21.94 33.94 33.60
CA PHE A 493 -21.40 34.41 34.86
C PHE A 493 -21.79 35.89 34.96
N THR A 494 -22.96 36.14 35.55
CA THR A 494 -23.45 37.51 35.79
C THR A 494 -22.66 38.05 36.97
N TRP A 495 -21.81 39.03 36.71
CA TRP A 495 -21.14 39.80 37.74
C TRP A 495 -22.19 40.38 38.68
N ARG A 496 -22.32 39.78 39.88
CA ARG A 496 -23.13 40.41 40.90
C ARG A 496 -22.47 41.70 41.34
N LYS A 497 -23.29 42.73 41.39
CA LYS A 497 -22.85 44.01 41.94
C LYS A 497 -22.48 43.82 43.43
N PRO A 498 -21.40 44.45 43.92
CA PRO A 498 -21.05 44.41 45.33
C PRO A 498 -22.19 45.01 46.13
N GLY A 499 -22.82 44.22 47.07
CA GLY A 499 -23.88 44.68 47.98
C GLY A 499 -25.15 43.86 47.95
N GLU A 500 -25.37 42.87 47.09
CA GLU A 500 -26.56 42.01 47.13
C GLU A 500 -26.51 40.94 48.24
N PRO A 501 -27.54 40.85 49.13
CA PRO A 501 -27.53 39.90 50.23
C PRO A 501 -27.68 38.44 49.76
N ARG A 502 -26.91 37.52 50.35
CA ARG A 502 -27.01 36.07 50.11
C ARG A 502 -28.39 35.55 50.57
N ARG A 503 -29.23 35.11 49.60
CA ARG A 503 -30.36 34.23 49.95
C ARG A 503 -29.80 32.84 50.28
N VAL A 504 -29.83 32.45 51.53
CA VAL A 504 -29.55 31.09 52.00
C VAL A 504 -30.77 30.24 51.64
N ALA A 505 -30.60 29.31 50.68
CA ALA A 505 -31.60 28.28 50.42
C ALA A 505 -31.60 27.35 51.62
N ARG A 506 -32.72 27.28 52.36
CA ARG A 506 -33.00 26.25 53.36
C ARG A 506 -33.35 24.96 52.59
N ILE A 507 -32.57 23.91 52.87
CA ILE A 507 -32.86 22.52 52.51
C ILE A 507 -33.99 22.00 53.33
#